data_3e9e3a4bd364f15d6eaee2ef00d75b9d
#
_entry.id   3e9e3a4bd364f15d6eaee2ef00d75b9d
#
_cell.length_a   1.000
_cell.length_b   1.000
_cell.length_c   1.000
_cell.angle_alpha   90.00
_cell.angle_beta   90.00
_cell.angle_gamma   90.00
#
_symmetry.space_group_name_H-M   'P 1'
#
loop_
_entity.id
_entity.type
_entity.pdbx_description
1 polymer ?
#
loop_
_entity_poly.entity_id
_entity_poly.type
_entity_poly.pdbx_seq_one_letter_code
_entity_poly.pdbx_strand_id
1 'polypeptide(L)'
;MKNQTNQPSPAVIMQIGSGFWASKILLAAVNFELFTHLARKESMSAREIKDLLKLNCTDRHLFDFLDALFCFGFLKRDGFLETAQYSNSLDTGTFLDKEKTSYMGGMLEMMNNRLYGFWGNLEEGLKTGLVQNEAKNGGEPIFESLYKDPKLLKGFVNAMTGIQIGNFMALAQKFDFSKYKTFLDVGGSAGILSTMVAKYNSNMSCTTFDLPAVEAMANETIQKFEVSAQVKAVSGDFFTDSFPKADVITMGNILHDWNEENKLMLMQKAYDALPDGGVFIAIESVIDNERKQNVFGLMMSLNMLIETADGFDYTFDDFNKWAKQIGFKSTSSLGLTGPTSAVIAYK
;
A
#
# COMPACT_ATOMS: atom_id res chain seq x y z
N MET A 1 -3.99 -42.82 -7.17
CA MET A 1 -4.71 -41.65 -6.67
C MET A 1 -5.41 -42.05 -5.38
N LYS A 2 -4.89 -41.60 -4.22
CA LYS A 2 -5.50 -41.88 -2.92
C LYS A 2 -6.74 -40.97 -2.80
N ASN A 3 -7.94 -41.55 -2.63
CA ASN A 3 -9.14 -40.86 -2.24
C ASN A 3 -8.83 -40.04 -0.95
N GLN A 4 -8.65 -38.74 -1.07
CA GLN A 4 -8.75 -37.88 0.09
C GLN A 4 -10.20 -37.98 0.58
N THR A 5 -10.41 -38.64 1.69
CA THR A 5 -11.68 -38.65 2.39
C THR A 5 -12.01 -37.20 2.75
N ASN A 6 -13.09 -36.69 2.17
CA ASN A 6 -13.57 -35.32 2.36
C ASN A 6 -14.22 -35.20 3.76
N GLN A 7 -13.43 -35.43 4.82
CA GLN A 7 -13.91 -35.26 6.20
C GLN A 7 -13.83 -33.79 6.58
N PRO A 8 -14.89 -33.22 7.16
CA PRO A 8 -14.87 -31.85 7.66
C PRO A 8 -13.72 -31.66 8.66
N SER A 9 -13.00 -30.54 8.54
CA SER A 9 -11.91 -30.17 9.44
C SER A 9 -12.06 -28.71 9.87
N PRO A 10 -11.91 -28.38 11.17
CA PRO A 10 -11.94 -27.01 11.65
C PRO A 10 -10.63 -26.25 11.40
N ALA A 11 -9.61 -26.90 10.83
CA ALA A 11 -8.25 -26.37 10.76
C ALA A 11 -8.17 -24.98 10.11
N VAL A 12 -8.77 -24.80 8.92
CA VAL A 12 -8.76 -23.50 8.21
C VAL A 12 -9.56 -22.46 8.97
N ILE A 13 -10.71 -22.83 9.57
CA ILE A 13 -11.54 -21.93 10.38
C ILE A 13 -10.72 -21.40 11.56
N MET A 14 -10.06 -22.30 12.28
CA MET A 14 -9.23 -21.94 13.43
C MET A 14 -8.01 -21.10 13.03
N GLN A 15 -7.36 -21.45 11.91
CA GLN A 15 -6.23 -20.71 11.38
C GLN A 15 -6.61 -19.26 11.07
N ILE A 16 -7.72 -19.03 10.39
CA ILE A 16 -8.19 -17.69 10.04
C ILE A 16 -8.70 -16.96 11.28
N GLY A 17 -9.53 -17.65 12.12
CA GLY A 17 -10.11 -17.04 13.32
C GLY A 17 -9.07 -16.59 14.35
N SER A 18 -7.92 -17.28 14.46
CA SER A 18 -6.79 -16.88 15.33
C SER A 18 -5.70 -16.08 14.60
N GLY A 19 -5.86 -15.80 13.31
CA GLY A 19 -4.85 -15.12 12.49
C GLY A 19 -4.44 -13.75 13.02
N PHE A 20 -5.33 -13.06 13.73
CA PHE A 20 -5.04 -11.78 14.35
C PHE A 20 -3.94 -11.84 15.43
N TRP A 21 -3.72 -12.99 16.09
CA TRP A 21 -2.60 -13.19 17.00
C TRP A 21 -1.27 -13.10 16.28
N ALA A 22 -1.14 -13.82 15.16
CA ALA A 22 0.06 -13.79 14.33
C ALA A 22 0.34 -12.38 13.79
N SER A 23 -0.70 -11.72 13.27
CA SER A 23 -0.59 -10.34 12.81
C SER A 23 -0.13 -9.43 13.95
N LYS A 24 -0.71 -9.53 15.16
CA LYS A 24 -0.37 -8.66 16.29
C LYS A 24 1.06 -8.88 16.79
N ILE A 25 1.57 -10.11 16.78
CA ILE A 25 2.96 -10.41 17.13
C ILE A 25 3.92 -9.67 16.19
N LEU A 26 3.72 -9.77 14.87
CA LEU A 26 4.54 -9.06 13.88
C LEU A 26 4.42 -7.53 14.04
N LEU A 27 3.20 -7.01 14.13
CA LEU A 27 2.94 -5.58 14.27
C LEU A 27 3.57 -5.01 15.55
N ALA A 28 3.54 -5.76 16.65
CA ALA A 28 4.19 -5.37 17.90
C ALA A 28 5.73 -5.33 17.75
N ALA A 29 6.33 -6.32 17.08
CA ALA A 29 7.77 -6.34 16.82
C ALA A 29 8.22 -5.15 15.98
N VAL A 30 7.46 -4.79 14.95
CA VAL A 30 7.71 -3.60 14.11
C VAL A 30 7.58 -2.32 14.95
N ASN A 31 6.54 -2.21 15.76
CA ASN A 31 6.32 -1.03 16.59
C ASN A 31 7.40 -0.84 17.68
N PHE A 32 7.99 -1.93 18.16
CA PHE A 32 9.16 -1.92 19.05
C PHE A 32 10.48 -1.63 18.31
N GLU A 33 10.47 -1.47 16.99
CA GLU A 33 11.66 -1.36 16.14
C GLU A 33 12.65 -2.53 16.33
N LEU A 34 12.13 -3.70 16.73
CA LEU A 34 12.96 -4.86 17.08
C LEU A 34 13.95 -5.23 15.97
N PHE A 35 13.49 -5.23 14.72
CA PHE A 35 14.32 -5.62 13.56
C PHE A 35 15.46 -4.62 13.31
N THR A 36 15.24 -3.33 13.52
CA THR A 36 16.27 -2.30 13.43
C THR A 36 17.31 -2.43 14.56
N HIS A 37 16.85 -2.71 15.77
CA HIS A 37 17.75 -2.94 16.90
C HIS A 37 18.62 -4.18 16.69
N LEU A 38 18.04 -5.27 16.18
CA LEU A 38 18.77 -6.48 15.83
C LEU A 38 19.76 -6.25 14.69
N ALA A 39 19.41 -5.43 13.68
CA ALA A 39 20.33 -5.10 12.59
C ALA A 39 21.59 -4.37 13.07
N ARG A 40 21.44 -3.47 14.04
CA ARG A 40 22.55 -2.70 14.62
C ARG A 40 23.52 -3.55 15.46
N LYS A 41 23.03 -4.63 16.08
CA LYS A 41 23.82 -5.47 17.00
C LYS A 41 24.15 -6.87 16.44
N GLU A 42 23.65 -7.18 15.24
CA GLU A 42 23.72 -8.49 14.58
C GLU A 42 22.93 -9.58 15.30
N SER A 43 23.03 -9.71 16.62
CA SER A 43 22.21 -10.59 17.45
C SER A 43 22.07 -10.04 18.87
N MET A 44 21.02 -10.46 19.57
CA MET A 44 20.76 -10.09 20.98
C MET A 44 20.10 -11.25 21.73
N SER A 45 20.47 -11.41 23.01
CA SER A 45 19.76 -12.27 23.93
C SER A 45 18.39 -11.69 24.30
N ALA A 46 17.47 -12.53 24.78
CA ALA A 46 16.17 -12.06 25.29
C ALA A 46 16.32 -11.01 26.40
N ARG A 47 17.33 -11.16 27.28
CA ARG A 47 17.61 -10.18 28.33
C ARG A 47 18.00 -8.82 27.80
N GLU A 48 18.92 -8.76 26.81
CA GLU A 48 19.32 -7.50 26.16
C GLU A 48 18.13 -6.82 25.44
N ILE A 49 17.25 -7.61 24.79
CA ILE A 49 16.04 -7.11 24.15
C ILE A 49 15.10 -6.53 25.23
N LYS A 50 14.89 -7.25 26.34
CA LYS A 50 14.05 -6.80 27.47
C LYS A 50 14.50 -5.47 28.03
N ASP A 51 15.80 -5.35 28.28
CA ASP A 51 16.41 -4.16 28.87
C ASP A 51 16.32 -2.97 27.88
N LEU A 52 16.64 -3.20 26.62
CA LEU A 52 16.59 -2.19 25.55
C LEU A 52 15.19 -1.63 25.35
N LEU A 53 14.20 -2.53 25.25
CA LEU A 53 12.79 -2.16 25.02
C LEU A 53 12.04 -1.82 26.29
N LYS A 54 12.70 -1.89 27.46
CA LYS A 54 12.13 -1.61 28.80
C LYS A 54 10.86 -2.42 29.08
N LEU A 55 10.89 -3.72 28.74
CA LEU A 55 9.74 -4.60 28.91
C LEU A 55 9.63 -5.09 30.36
N ASN A 56 8.41 -5.09 30.90
CA ASN A 56 8.14 -5.54 32.26
C ASN A 56 7.46 -6.92 32.33
N CYS A 57 7.29 -7.60 31.19
CA CYS A 57 6.76 -8.96 31.17
C CYS A 57 7.73 -9.96 31.83
N THR A 58 7.23 -11.15 32.18
CA THR A 58 8.12 -12.23 32.64
C THR A 58 9.05 -12.69 31.51
N ASP A 59 10.19 -13.28 31.87
CA ASP A 59 11.12 -13.81 30.86
C ASP A 59 10.44 -14.90 30.01
N ARG A 60 9.55 -15.70 30.63
CA ARG A 60 8.77 -16.71 29.90
C ARG A 60 7.92 -16.09 28.78
N HIS A 61 7.18 -15.02 29.06
CA HIS A 61 6.37 -14.33 28.04
C HIS A 61 7.24 -13.71 26.94
N LEU A 62 8.43 -13.24 27.29
CA LEU A 62 9.36 -12.71 26.31
C LEU A 62 9.92 -13.81 25.40
N PHE A 63 10.29 -14.97 25.95
CA PHE A 63 10.68 -16.13 25.16
C PHE A 63 9.54 -16.56 24.22
N ASP A 64 8.31 -16.65 24.72
CA ASP A 64 7.16 -17.02 23.91
C ASP A 64 6.93 -16.03 22.74
N PHE A 65 7.10 -14.72 22.97
CA PHE A 65 7.02 -13.70 21.92
C PHE A 65 8.11 -13.83 20.86
N LEU A 66 9.38 -13.92 21.27
CA LEU A 66 10.51 -14.01 20.37
C LEU A 66 10.53 -15.35 19.62
N ASP A 67 10.18 -16.44 20.29
CA ASP A 67 10.09 -17.77 19.69
C ASP A 67 8.91 -17.88 18.71
N ALA A 68 7.79 -17.19 18.95
CA ALA A 68 6.72 -17.09 17.95
C ALA A 68 7.21 -16.39 16.67
N LEU A 69 7.97 -15.28 16.79
CA LEU A 69 8.58 -14.62 15.64
C LEU A 69 9.58 -15.54 14.91
N PHE A 70 10.36 -16.31 15.65
CA PHE A 70 11.24 -17.33 15.08
C PHE A 70 10.47 -18.42 14.33
N CYS A 71 9.39 -18.96 14.93
CA CYS A 71 8.56 -19.99 14.31
C CYS A 71 7.86 -19.50 13.03
N PHE A 72 7.52 -18.21 12.94
CA PHE A 72 7.00 -17.58 11.73
C PHE A 72 8.10 -17.26 10.69
N GLY A 73 9.39 -17.47 11.01
CA GLY A 73 10.49 -17.18 10.10
C GLY A 73 10.92 -15.71 10.05
N PHE A 74 10.41 -14.87 10.97
CA PHE A 74 10.79 -13.46 11.05
C PHE A 74 12.13 -13.25 11.77
N LEU A 75 12.51 -14.16 12.65
CA LEU A 75 13.81 -14.18 13.31
C LEU A 75 14.56 -15.48 13.01
N LYS A 76 15.88 -15.42 13.17
CA LYS A 76 16.77 -16.59 13.37
C LYS A 76 17.03 -16.69 14.88
N ARG A 77 17.29 -17.90 15.34
CA ARG A 77 17.64 -18.19 16.73
C ARG A 77 18.77 -19.20 16.80
N ASP A 78 19.77 -18.90 17.61
CA ASP A 78 20.80 -19.85 18.03
C ASP A 78 20.68 -20.10 19.54
N GLY A 79 20.64 -21.35 19.97
CA GLY A 79 20.32 -21.73 21.34
C GLY A 79 18.80 -21.72 21.62
N PHE A 80 18.44 -21.75 22.92
CA PHE A 80 17.04 -21.70 23.36
C PHE A 80 16.92 -21.11 24.78
N LEU A 81 15.78 -20.48 25.04
CA LEU A 81 15.47 -19.82 26.31
C LEU A 81 16.57 -18.83 26.76
N GLU A 82 17.17 -19.02 27.93
CA GLU A 82 18.17 -18.10 28.50
C GLU A 82 19.46 -18.01 27.66
N THR A 83 19.76 -19.04 26.89
CA THR A 83 20.96 -19.08 26.03
C THR A 83 20.71 -18.60 24.61
N ALA A 84 19.43 -18.35 24.26
CA ALA A 84 19.04 -17.97 22.93
C ALA A 84 19.62 -16.62 22.48
N GLN A 85 20.17 -16.60 21.27
CA GLN A 85 20.57 -15.40 20.54
C GLN A 85 19.64 -15.22 19.33
N TYR A 86 18.98 -14.09 19.25
CA TYR A 86 18.04 -13.77 18.18
C TYR A 86 18.66 -12.79 17.20
N SER A 87 18.45 -13.03 15.92
CA SER A 87 18.88 -12.14 14.82
C SER A 87 17.81 -12.07 13.74
N ASN A 88 17.92 -11.08 12.85
CA ASN A 88 16.99 -10.95 11.75
C ASN A 88 17.06 -12.13 10.77
N SER A 89 15.92 -12.53 10.22
CA SER A 89 15.91 -13.29 8.97
C SER A 89 16.38 -12.41 7.81
N LEU A 90 16.63 -13.00 6.63
CA LEU A 90 16.97 -12.23 5.43
C LEU A 90 15.87 -11.21 5.09
N ASP A 91 14.62 -11.63 5.15
CA ASP A 91 13.48 -10.81 4.80
C ASP A 91 13.30 -9.64 5.78
N THR A 92 13.31 -9.91 7.08
CA THR A 92 13.13 -8.84 8.08
C THR A 92 14.31 -7.89 8.12
N GLY A 93 15.53 -8.39 7.95
CA GLY A 93 16.74 -7.56 7.83
C GLY A 93 16.75 -6.72 6.54
N THR A 94 16.02 -7.11 5.50
CA THR A 94 15.92 -6.35 4.25
C THR A 94 14.77 -5.35 4.29
N PHE A 95 13.60 -5.77 4.78
CA PHE A 95 12.36 -5.00 4.61
C PHE A 95 11.83 -4.34 5.88
N LEU A 96 12.32 -4.73 7.07
CA LEU A 96 11.84 -4.19 8.35
C LEU A 96 12.92 -3.48 9.18
N ASP A 97 14.10 -3.28 8.63
CA ASP A 97 15.13 -2.40 9.18
C ASP A 97 14.90 -0.96 8.67
N LYS A 98 14.57 -0.04 9.58
CA LYS A 98 14.27 1.38 9.26
C LYS A 98 15.44 2.14 8.61
N GLU A 99 16.66 1.66 8.75
CA GLU A 99 17.85 2.29 8.17
C GLU A 99 18.06 1.95 6.70
N LYS A 100 17.26 1.03 6.15
CA LYS A 100 17.35 0.61 4.75
C LYS A 100 16.36 1.33 3.86
N THR A 101 16.77 1.60 2.64
CA THR A 101 15.91 2.20 1.60
C THR A 101 14.76 1.28 1.16
N SER A 102 14.88 -0.02 1.44
CA SER A 102 13.85 -1.04 1.18
C SER A 102 12.83 -1.19 2.33
N TYR A 103 12.90 -0.34 3.36
CA TYR A 103 12.00 -0.41 4.51
C TYR A 103 10.54 -0.26 4.10
N MET A 104 9.72 -1.25 4.44
CA MET A 104 8.28 -1.25 4.20
C MET A 104 7.43 -1.29 5.49
N GLY A 105 8.09 -1.27 6.65
CA GLY A 105 7.43 -1.38 7.96
C GLY A 105 6.48 -0.22 8.28
N GLY A 106 6.57 0.92 7.60
CA GLY A 106 5.66 2.06 7.80
C GLY A 106 4.18 1.69 7.63
N MET A 107 3.86 0.81 6.66
CA MET A 107 2.50 0.28 6.53
C MET A 107 2.09 -0.60 7.71
N LEU A 108 2.98 -1.44 8.20
CA LEU A 108 2.71 -2.28 9.38
C LEU A 108 2.51 -1.43 10.63
N GLU A 109 3.25 -0.31 10.77
CA GLU A 109 3.03 0.68 11.82
C GLU A 109 1.63 1.32 11.70
N MET A 110 1.22 1.73 10.50
CA MET A 110 -0.12 2.26 10.24
C MET A 110 -1.21 1.21 10.54
N MET A 111 -1.01 -0.03 10.08
CA MET A 111 -1.91 -1.14 10.42
C MET A 111 -2.02 -1.32 11.94
N ASN A 112 -0.91 -1.31 12.68
CA ASN A 112 -0.93 -1.47 14.13
C ASN A 112 -1.62 -0.33 14.86
N ASN A 113 -1.33 0.90 14.45
CA ASN A 113 -1.73 2.09 15.19
C ASN A 113 -3.16 2.56 14.86
N ARG A 114 -3.67 2.16 13.69
CA ARG A 114 -4.99 2.57 13.21
C ARG A 114 -5.87 1.38 12.82
N LEU A 115 -5.55 0.70 11.70
CA LEU A 115 -6.45 -0.27 11.07
C LEU A 115 -6.79 -1.44 11.96
N TYR A 116 -5.84 -1.94 12.77
CA TYR A 116 -6.08 -3.05 13.69
C TYR A 116 -7.25 -2.80 14.65
N GLY A 117 -7.34 -1.56 15.18
CA GLY A 117 -8.46 -1.16 16.05
C GLY A 117 -9.77 -0.97 15.28
N PHE A 118 -9.70 -0.37 14.11
CA PHE A 118 -10.89 -0.07 13.30
C PHE A 118 -11.55 -1.32 12.73
N TRP A 119 -10.76 -2.30 12.30
CA TRP A 119 -11.26 -3.59 11.84
C TRP A 119 -12.03 -4.39 12.89
N GLY A 120 -11.84 -4.08 14.18
CA GLY A 120 -12.66 -4.60 15.27
C GLY A 120 -14.13 -4.16 15.20
N ASN A 121 -14.46 -3.17 14.36
CA ASN A 121 -15.82 -2.67 14.16
C ASN A 121 -16.40 -3.05 12.77
N LEU A 122 -15.85 -4.06 12.09
CA LEU A 122 -16.30 -4.44 10.75
C LEU A 122 -17.80 -4.74 10.69
N GLU A 123 -18.35 -5.44 11.71
CA GLU A 123 -19.77 -5.76 11.77
C GLU A 123 -20.66 -4.50 11.84
N GLU A 124 -20.17 -3.47 12.54
CA GLU A 124 -20.85 -2.18 12.60
C GLU A 124 -20.83 -1.49 11.24
N GLY A 125 -19.65 -1.45 10.58
CA GLY A 125 -19.53 -0.91 9.23
C GLY A 125 -20.47 -1.60 8.24
N LEU A 126 -20.54 -2.93 8.25
CA LEU A 126 -21.44 -3.70 7.40
C LEU A 126 -22.93 -3.45 7.69
N LYS A 127 -23.30 -3.20 8.95
CA LYS A 127 -24.69 -2.91 9.33
C LYS A 127 -25.14 -1.50 8.99
N THR A 128 -24.24 -0.55 9.06
CA THR A 128 -24.59 0.89 8.98
C THR A 128 -24.18 1.53 7.66
N GLY A 129 -23.19 0.97 6.95
CA GLY A 129 -22.55 1.60 5.80
C GLY A 129 -21.71 2.83 6.17
N LEU A 130 -21.41 3.04 7.45
CA LEU A 130 -20.65 4.20 7.93
C LEU A 130 -19.18 3.83 8.20
N VAL A 131 -18.30 4.84 8.05
CA VAL A 131 -16.87 4.74 8.40
C VAL A 131 -16.68 4.25 9.84
N GLN A 132 -15.60 3.52 10.06
CA GLN A 132 -15.26 2.98 11.39
C GLN A 132 -13.90 3.51 11.90
N ASN A 133 -13.38 4.56 11.29
CA ASN A 133 -12.14 5.25 11.63
C ASN A 133 -12.37 6.46 12.56
N GLU A 134 -11.43 7.40 12.59
CA GLU A 134 -11.48 8.61 13.42
C GLU A 134 -12.73 9.46 13.17
N ALA A 135 -13.30 9.40 11.96
CA ALA A 135 -14.51 10.16 11.60
C ALA A 135 -15.83 9.55 12.12
N LYS A 136 -15.80 8.33 12.68
CA LYS A 136 -17.00 7.58 13.11
C LYS A 136 -17.97 8.36 13.99
N ASN A 137 -17.48 9.24 14.85
CA ASN A 137 -18.29 10.00 15.80
C ASN A 137 -18.38 11.50 15.45
N GLY A 138 -18.37 11.83 14.16
CA GLY A 138 -18.43 13.22 13.67
C GLY A 138 -17.07 13.90 13.64
N GLY A 139 -15.98 13.14 13.61
CA GLY A 139 -14.66 13.63 13.28
C GLY A 139 -14.53 14.01 11.80
N GLU A 140 -13.43 14.62 11.44
CA GLU A 140 -13.14 14.98 10.05
C GLU A 140 -12.85 13.73 9.21
N PRO A 141 -13.19 13.74 7.91
CA PRO A 141 -12.76 12.70 6.98
C PRO A 141 -11.24 12.49 7.03
N ILE A 142 -10.79 11.25 6.80
CA ILE A 142 -9.39 10.86 6.98
C ILE A 142 -8.42 11.77 6.22
N PHE A 143 -8.69 12.06 4.95
CA PHE A 143 -7.81 12.90 4.14
C PHE A 143 -7.74 14.34 4.63
N GLU A 144 -8.88 14.93 5.06
CA GLU A 144 -8.90 16.28 5.63
C GLU A 144 -8.06 16.37 6.92
N SER A 145 -8.21 15.40 7.81
CA SER A 145 -7.44 15.30 9.06
C SER A 145 -5.93 15.10 8.77
N LEU A 146 -5.64 14.19 7.83
CA LEU A 146 -4.26 13.81 7.47
C LEU A 146 -3.47 15.00 6.91
N TYR A 147 -4.08 15.78 6.02
CA TYR A 147 -3.42 16.92 5.37
C TYR A 147 -3.22 18.14 6.31
N LYS A 148 -3.89 18.17 7.46
CA LYS A 148 -3.69 19.22 8.47
C LYS A 148 -2.53 18.96 9.43
N ASP A 149 -2.08 17.70 9.58
CA ASP A 149 -0.97 17.31 10.45
C ASP A 149 0.24 16.84 9.62
N PRO A 150 1.30 17.65 9.50
CA PRO A 150 2.48 17.29 8.71
C PRO A 150 3.18 16.01 9.15
N LYS A 151 3.09 15.62 10.44
CA LYS A 151 3.69 14.40 10.97
C LYS A 151 2.89 13.16 10.56
N LEU A 152 1.57 13.24 10.67
CA LEU A 152 0.67 12.17 10.23
C LEU A 152 0.77 12.00 8.71
N LEU A 153 0.74 13.10 7.96
CA LEU A 153 0.90 13.10 6.51
C LEU A 153 2.22 12.44 6.08
N LYS A 154 3.33 12.82 6.69
CA LYS A 154 4.64 12.21 6.38
C LYS A 154 4.65 10.71 6.69
N GLY A 155 4.06 10.29 7.79
CA GLY A 155 3.93 8.88 8.16
C GLY A 155 3.11 8.10 7.11
N PHE A 156 1.98 8.64 6.70
CA PHE A 156 1.11 8.05 5.68
C PHE A 156 1.81 7.95 4.31
N VAL A 157 2.40 9.05 3.83
CA VAL A 157 3.12 9.10 2.56
C VAL A 157 4.28 8.09 2.52
N ASN A 158 5.04 7.96 3.62
CA ASN A 158 6.10 6.96 3.72
C ASN A 158 5.56 5.53 3.70
N ALA A 159 4.43 5.28 4.38
CA ALA A 159 3.79 3.96 4.39
C ALA A 159 3.32 3.57 2.97
N MET A 160 2.63 4.48 2.27
CA MET A 160 2.18 4.26 0.89
C MET A 160 3.35 4.04 -0.07
N THR A 161 4.39 4.87 0.03
CA THR A 161 5.62 4.71 -0.76
C THR A 161 6.24 3.33 -0.56
N GLY A 162 6.39 2.88 0.69
CA GLY A 162 7.01 1.58 1.01
C GLY A 162 6.28 0.40 0.39
N ILE A 163 4.93 0.44 0.33
CA ILE A 163 4.13 -0.64 -0.28
C ILE A 163 4.19 -0.58 -1.81
N GLN A 164 4.11 0.62 -2.37
CA GLN A 164 3.88 0.81 -3.79
C GLN A 164 5.15 0.82 -4.63
N ILE A 165 6.33 1.05 -4.04
CA ILE A 165 7.56 1.18 -4.81
C ILE A 165 7.83 -0.03 -5.72
N GLY A 166 7.55 -1.25 -5.27
CA GLY A 166 7.69 -2.46 -6.07
C GLY A 166 6.74 -2.50 -7.26
N ASN A 167 5.49 -2.08 -7.07
CA ASN A 167 4.48 -1.98 -8.12
C ASN A 167 4.85 -0.91 -9.14
N PHE A 168 5.31 0.24 -8.69
CA PHE A 168 5.71 1.37 -9.54
C PHE A 168 6.95 1.05 -10.37
N MET A 169 7.94 0.37 -9.78
CA MET A 169 9.07 -0.16 -10.54
C MET A 169 8.64 -1.20 -11.58
N ALA A 170 7.73 -2.10 -11.21
CA ALA A 170 7.21 -3.11 -12.14
C ALA A 170 6.46 -2.46 -13.32
N LEU A 171 5.63 -1.43 -13.08
CA LEU A 171 4.97 -0.69 -14.16
C LEU A 171 5.99 0.02 -15.04
N ALA A 172 6.95 0.74 -14.45
CA ALA A 172 7.97 1.49 -15.19
C ALA A 172 8.83 0.60 -16.11
N GLN A 173 8.98 -0.68 -15.76
CA GLN A 173 9.77 -1.66 -16.55
C GLN A 173 8.93 -2.49 -17.52
N LYS A 174 7.67 -2.81 -17.17
CA LYS A 174 6.85 -3.74 -17.95
C LYS A 174 5.97 -3.05 -18.99
N PHE A 175 5.52 -1.81 -18.71
CA PHE A 175 4.71 -1.06 -19.67
C PHE A 175 5.60 -0.42 -20.72
N ASP A 176 5.20 -0.51 -22.00
CA ASP A 176 5.95 0.08 -23.12
C ASP A 176 5.72 1.60 -23.22
N PHE A 177 6.59 2.37 -22.59
CA PHE A 177 6.58 3.84 -22.65
C PHE A 177 7.21 4.40 -23.94
N SER A 178 7.79 3.60 -24.83
CA SER A 178 8.57 4.07 -25.98
C SER A 178 7.77 4.95 -26.96
N LYS A 179 6.46 4.81 -26.97
CA LYS A 179 5.53 5.55 -27.85
C LYS A 179 5.08 6.89 -27.29
N TYR A 180 5.41 7.18 -26.03
CA TYR A 180 4.92 8.31 -25.25
C TYR A 180 6.07 9.24 -24.88
N LYS A 181 5.76 10.50 -24.60
CA LYS A 181 6.74 11.52 -24.20
C LYS A 181 6.43 12.15 -22.85
N THR A 182 5.15 12.24 -22.51
CA THR A 182 4.69 12.93 -21.30
C THR A 182 3.90 12.00 -20.41
N PHE A 183 4.14 12.12 -19.11
CA PHE A 183 3.55 11.29 -18.07
C PHE A 183 2.99 12.17 -16.96
N LEU A 184 1.79 11.89 -16.49
CA LEU A 184 1.14 12.55 -15.38
C LEU A 184 0.69 11.50 -14.34
N ASP A 185 1.12 11.65 -13.12
CA ASP A 185 0.67 10.85 -11.98
C ASP A 185 -0.26 11.71 -11.11
N VAL A 186 -1.56 11.39 -11.13
CA VAL A 186 -2.59 12.10 -10.39
C VAL A 186 -2.80 11.43 -9.02
N GLY A 187 -2.73 12.22 -7.95
CA GLY A 187 -2.63 11.68 -6.59
C GLY A 187 -1.25 11.07 -6.34
N GLY A 188 -0.21 11.66 -6.95
CA GLY A 188 1.13 11.10 -6.98
C GLY A 188 1.93 11.17 -5.67
N SER A 189 1.36 11.78 -4.62
CA SER A 189 1.92 11.83 -3.27
C SER A 189 3.40 12.26 -3.25
N ALA A 190 4.32 11.43 -2.74
CA ALA A 190 5.75 11.70 -2.75
C ALA A 190 6.43 11.66 -4.14
N GLY A 191 5.68 11.53 -5.24
CA GLY A 191 6.22 11.53 -6.59
C GLY A 191 7.03 10.28 -6.98
N ILE A 192 6.86 9.18 -6.24
CA ILE A 192 7.71 7.99 -6.44
C ILE A 192 7.40 7.26 -7.76
N LEU A 193 6.14 7.22 -8.23
CA LEU A 193 5.81 6.61 -9.51
C LEU A 193 6.42 7.42 -10.67
N SER A 194 6.22 8.74 -10.71
CA SER A 194 6.85 9.63 -11.70
C SER A 194 8.37 9.50 -11.71
N THR A 195 8.98 9.37 -10.53
CA THR A 195 10.42 9.14 -10.36
C THR A 195 10.86 7.81 -10.96
N MET A 196 10.13 6.72 -10.70
CA MET A 196 10.46 5.40 -11.27
C MET A 196 10.27 5.38 -12.77
N VAL A 197 9.19 5.98 -13.29
CA VAL A 197 8.98 6.08 -14.76
C VAL A 197 10.13 6.83 -15.42
N ALA A 198 10.54 7.99 -14.91
CA ALA A 198 11.66 8.76 -15.44
C ALA A 198 12.99 7.99 -15.40
N LYS A 199 13.24 7.26 -14.29
CA LYS A 199 14.48 6.51 -14.09
C LYS A 199 14.65 5.35 -15.08
N TYR A 200 13.57 4.67 -15.41
CA TYR A 200 13.59 3.54 -16.34
C TYR A 200 13.31 3.94 -17.79
N ASN A 201 12.78 5.15 -18.03
CA ASN A 201 12.41 5.64 -19.35
C ASN A 201 12.94 7.05 -19.57
N SER A 202 14.19 7.16 -19.99
CA SER A 202 14.92 8.43 -20.09
C SER A 202 14.29 9.48 -21.02
N ASN A 203 13.40 9.07 -21.91
CA ASN A 203 12.71 9.95 -22.87
C ASN A 203 11.42 10.58 -22.29
N MET A 204 11.01 10.16 -21.09
CA MET A 204 9.76 10.63 -20.49
C MET A 204 9.96 11.93 -19.72
N SER A 205 9.06 12.89 -19.94
CA SER A 205 8.89 14.07 -19.10
C SER A 205 7.70 13.81 -18.17
N CYS A 206 7.96 13.73 -16.86
CA CYS A 206 7.01 13.29 -15.87
C CYS A 206 6.52 14.46 -15.00
N THR A 207 5.26 14.40 -14.63
CA THR A 207 4.65 15.33 -13.66
C THR A 207 3.97 14.50 -12.57
N THR A 208 4.25 14.78 -11.31
CA THR A 208 3.43 14.32 -10.19
C THR A 208 2.50 15.45 -9.77
N PHE A 209 1.20 15.16 -9.64
CA PHE A 209 0.14 16.12 -9.38
C PHE A 209 -0.63 15.70 -8.12
N ASP A 210 -0.61 16.55 -7.10
CA ASP A 210 -1.27 16.27 -5.82
C ASP A 210 -1.51 17.59 -5.06
N LEU A 211 -2.15 17.52 -3.90
CA LEU A 211 -2.41 18.67 -3.05
C LEU A 211 -1.11 19.36 -2.60
N PRO A 212 -1.14 20.69 -2.36
CA PRO A 212 0.06 21.46 -2.00
C PRO A 212 0.83 20.92 -0.80
N ALA A 213 0.15 20.26 0.14
CA ALA A 213 0.75 19.74 1.36
C ALA A 213 1.83 18.67 1.13
N VAL A 214 1.80 17.94 0.00
CA VAL A 214 2.79 16.90 -0.32
C VAL A 214 3.87 17.37 -1.29
N GLU A 215 3.77 18.55 -1.87
CA GLU A 215 4.71 19.06 -2.89
C GLU A 215 6.16 19.05 -2.41
N ALA A 216 6.41 19.46 -1.16
CA ALA A 216 7.76 19.45 -0.60
C ALA A 216 8.35 18.04 -0.54
N MET A 217 7.55 17.03 -0.15
CA MET A 217 7.98 15.63 -0.09
C MET A 217 8.23 15.05 -1.49
N ALA A 218 7.42 15.43 -2.47
CA ALA A 218 7.63 15.05 -3.86
C ALA A 218 8.95 15.64 -4.39
N ASN A 219 9.23 16.91 -4.12
CA ASN A 219 10.48 17.55 -4.49
C ASN A 219 11.71 16.93 -3.80
N GLU A 220 11.61 16.55 -2.52
CA GLU A 220 12.66 15.79 -1.81
C GLU A 220 12.94 14.46 -2.51
N THR A 221 11.90 13.72 -2.91
CA THR A 221 12.04 12.44 -3.63
C THR A 221 12.71 12.65 -4.99
N ILE A 222 12.25 13.63 -5.77
CA ILE A 222 12.79 13.95 -7.10
C ILE A 222 14.30 14.28 -7.02
N GLN A 223 14.69 15.06 -6.02
CA GLN A 223 16.10 15.40 -5.77
C GLN A 223 16.91 14.17 -5.32
N LYS A 224 16.40 13.40 -4.37
CA LYS A 224 17.06 12.19 -3.85
C LYS A 224 17.37 11.17 -4.95
N PHE A 225 16.50 11.04 -5.94
CA PHE A 225 16.67 10.11 -7.06
C PHE A 225 17.36 10.74 -8.28
N GLU A 226 17.77 12.02 -8.18
CA GLU A 226 18.50 12.76 -9.22
C GLU A 226 17.77 12.86 -10.57
N VAL A 227 16.42 12.98 -10.53
CA VAL A 227 15.58 13.04 -11.74
C VAL A 227 14.93 14.40 -11.97
N SER A 228 15.44 15.48 -11.35
CA SER A 228 14.88 16.83 -11.43
C SER A 228 14.83 17.42 -12.85
N ALA A 229 15.66 16.90 -13.78
CA ALA A 229 15.61 17.30 -15.18
C ALA A 229 14.38 16.74 -15.94
N GLN A 230 13.76 15.65 -15.42
CA GLN A 230 12.68 14.91 -16.09
C GLN A 230 11.37 14.94 -15.31
N VAL A 231 11.41 15.16 -13.99
CA VAL A 231 10.25 15.11 -13.10
C VAL A 231 10.03 16.45 -12.43
N LYS A 232 8.78 16.91 -12.44
CA LYS A 232 8.34 18.08 -11.69
C LYS A 232 7.14 17.75 -10.82
N ALA A 233 7.05 18.37 -9.64
CA ALA A 233 5.86 18.38 -8.82
C ALA A 233 4.98 19.59 -9.22
N VAL A 234 3.66 19.36 -9.24
CA VAL A 234 2.65 20.38 -9.52
C VAL A 234 1.52 20.21 -8.52
N SER A 235 1.20 21.28 -7.81
CA SER A 235 0.10 21.27 -6.85
C SER A 235 -1.24 21.51 -7.51
N GLY A 236 -2.28 20.78 -7.04
CA GLY A 236 -3.67 20.95 -7.44
C GLY A 236 -4.57 19.90 -6.79
N ASP A 237 -5.86 20.16 -6.83
CA ASP A 237 -6.89 19.25 -6.34
C ASP A 237 -7.52 18.52 -7.52
N PHE A 238 -7.41 17.18 -7.55
CA PHE A 238 -7.93 16.39 -8.66
C PHE A 238 -9.48 16.44 -8.77
N PHE A 239 -10.19 16.88 -7.76
CA PHE A 239 -11.62 17.11 -7.85
C PHE A 239 -11.97 18.43 -8.57
N THR A 240 -11.30 19.50 -8.22
CA THR A 240 -11.65 20.86 -8.67
C THR A 240 -10.84 21.34 -9.85
N ASP A 241 -9.54 20.98 -9.91
CA ASP A 241 -8.64 21.48 -10.93
C ASP A 241 -8.60 20.59 -12.18
N SER A 242 -8.32 21.19 -13.34
CA SER A 242 -8.10 20.46 -14.59
C SER A 242 -6.75 19.73 -14.55
N PHE A 243 -6.71 18.52 -15.10
CA PHE A 243 -5.44 17.80 -15.20
C PHE A 243 -4.51 18.41 -16.24
N PRO A 244 -3.20 18.51 -15.95
CA PRO A 244 -2.20 18.77 -16.97
C PRO A 244 -2.31 17.74 -18.10
N LYS A 245 -2.13 18.18 -19.36
CA LYS A 245 -2.16 17.27 -20.53
C LYS A 245 -0.93 16.37 -20.50
N ALA A 246 -1.13 15.08 -20.78
CA ALA A 246 -0.07 14.10 -20.88
C ALA A 246 -0.48 12.94 -21.82
N ASP A 247 0.50 12.22 -22.37
CA ASP A 247 0.26 11.03 -23.21
C ASP A 247 -0.15 9.83 -22.37
N VAL A 248 0.38 9.74 -21.15
CA VAL A 248 0.04 8.70 -20.16
C VAL A 248 -0.37 9.38 -18.86
N ILE A 249 -1.55 9.04 -18.37
CA ILE A 249 -2.05 9.51 -17.06
C ILE A 249 -2.25 8.31 -16.16
N THR A 250 -1.74 8.40 -14.92
CA THR A 250 -1.86 7.34 -13.93
C THR A 250 -2.62 7.81 -12.69
N MET A 251 -3.30 6.85 -12.03
CA MET A 251 -3.83 6.96 -10.69
C MET A 251 -3.47 5.68 -9.94
N GLY A 252 -2.65 5.78 -8.89
CA GLY A 252 -2.24 4.64 -8.08
C GLY A 252 -2.88 4.68 -6.70
N ASN A 253 -3.74 3.72 -6.38
CA ASN A 253 -4.52 3.67 -5.15
C ASN A 253 -5.35 4.94 -4.92
N ILE A 254 -6.04 5.40 -5.96
CA ILE A 254 -6.88 6.58 -5.90
C ILE A 254 -8.34 6.23 -6.18
N LEU A 255 -8.61 5.46 -7.25
CA LEU A 255 -9.99 5.19 -7.62
C LEU A 255 -10.73 4.41 -6.53
N HIS A 256 -10.08 3.46 -5.87
CA HIS A 256 -10.71 2.63 -4.85
C HIS A 256 -11.21 3.42 -3.62
N ASP A 257 -10.67 4.60 -3.35
CA ASP A 257 -11.09 5.43 -2.21
C ASP A 257 -12.51 6.03 -2.38
N TRP A 258 -13.05 6.02 -3.60
CA TRP A 258 -14.24 6.77 -3.98
C TRP A 258 -15.38 5.86 -4.43
N ASN A 259 -16.62 6.40 -4.45
CA ASN A 259 -17.78 5.76 -5.05
C ASN A 259 -17.69 5.74 -6.60
N GLU A 260 -18.64 5.04 -7.26
CA GLU A 260 -18.63 4.88 -8.72
C GLU A 260 -18.76 6.22 -9.46
N GLU A 261 -19.54 7.18 -8.95
CA GLU A 261 -19.71 8.50 -9.55
C GLU A 261 -18.38 9.26 -9.61
N ASN A 262 -17.66 9.30 -8.51
CA ASN A 262 -16.35 9.95 -8.43
C ASN A 262 -15.29 9.21 -9.25
N LYS A 263 -15.30 7.87 -9.28
CA LYS A 263 -14.43 7.09 -10.17
C LYS A 263 -14.64 7.48 -11.63
N LEU A 264 -15.88 7.52 -12.07
CA LEU A 264 -16.24 7.91 -13.45
C LEU A 264 -15.82 9.36 -13.75
N MET A 265 -16.05 10.29 -12.84
CA MET A 265 -15.63 11.68 -12.99
C MET A 265 -14.11 11.81 -13.12
N LEU A 266 -13.33 11.13 -12.28
CA LEU A 266 -11.86 11.16 -12.35
C LEU A 266 -11.34 10.52 -13.64
N MET A 267 -11.92 9.41 -14.07
CA MET A 267 -11.58 8.77 -15.33
C MET A 267 -11.96 9.65 -16.55
N GLN A 268 -13.08 10.39 -16.48
CA GLN A 268 -13.47 11.35 -17.52
C GLN A 268 -12.46 12.51 -17.59
N LYS A 269 -12.04 13.06 -16.47
CA LYS A 269 -11.01 14.12 -16.44
C LYS A 269 -9.69 13.63 -17.04
N ALA A 270 -9.29 12.37 -16.77
CA ALA A 270 -8.12 11.77 -17.40
C ALA A 270 -8.33 11.63 -18.91
N TYR A 271 -9.49 11.15 -19.35
CA TYR A 271 -9.83 11.07 -20.78
C TYR A 271 -9.71 12.41 -21.49
N ASP A 272 -10.27 13.49 -20.90
CA ASP A 272 -10.27 14.83 -21.49
C ASP A 272 -8.85 15.43 -21.57
N ALA A 273 -7.97 15.09 -20.65
CA ALA A 273 -6.57 15.54 -20.65
C ALA A 273 -5.65 14.75 -21.59
N LEU A 274 -6.02 13.53 -21.95
CA LEU A 274 -5.27 12.67 -22.86
C LEU A 274 -5.42 13.13 -24.34
N PRO A 275 -4.36 13.10 -25.16
CA PRO A 275 -4.47 13.20 -26.61
C PRO A 275 -5.05 11.92 -27.22
N ASP A 276 -5.42 11.96 -28.52
CA ASP A 276 -5.71 10.75 -29.28
C ASP A 276 -4.50 9.80 -29.26
N GLY A 277 -4.76 8.52 -28.95
CA GLY A 277 -3.72 7.52 -28.74
C GLY A 277 -3.07 7.55 -27.36
N GLY A 278 -3.52 8.44 -26.49
CA GLY A 278 -3.09 8.50 -25.09
C GLY A 278 -3.67 7.35 -24.24
N VAL A 279 -3.15 7.19 -23.02
CA VAL A 279 -3.44 6.03 -22.15
C VAL A 279 -3.72 6.47 -20.74
N PHE A 280 -4.78 5.94 -20.14
CA PHE A 280 -5.06 6.01 -18.72
C PHE A 280 -4.73 4.68 -18.04
N ILE A 281 -4.05 4.73 -16.88
CA ILE A 281 -3.63 3.54 -16.12
C ILE A 281 -4.05 3.72 -14.66
N ALA A 282 -4.88 2.83 -14.15
CA ALA A 282 -5.11 2.73 -12.70
C ALA A 282 -4.32 1.55 -12.13
N ILE A 283 -3.66 1.75 -10.98
CA ILE A 283 -2.85 0.75 -10.28
C ILE A 283 -3.56 0.40 -8.98
N GLU A 284 -4.13 -0.80 -8.91
CA GLU A 284 -5.02 -1.20 -7.81
C GLU A 284 -4.88 -2.69 -7.47
N SER A 285 -5.47 -3.11 -6.35
CA SER A 285 -5.64 -4.51 -5.99
C SER A 285 -6.85 -5.12 -6.72
N VAL A 286 -6.80 -5.12 -8.05
CA VAL A 286 -7.92 -5.47 -8.92
C VAL A 286 -8.45 -6.86 -8.60
N ILE A 287 -9.74 -6.96 -8.30
CA ILE A 287 -10.42 -8.22 -7.99
C ILE A 287 -10.62 -9.01 -9.30
N ASP A 288 -10.39 -10.32 -9.28
CA ASP A 288 -10.70 -11.17 -10.43
C ASP A 288 -12.23 -11.17 -10.72
N ASN A 289 -12.61 -11.23 -12.01
CA ASN A 289 -14.01 -11.07 -12.45
C ASN A 289 -14.99 -12.05 -11.78
N GLU A 290 -14.52 -13.25 -11.44
CA GLU A 290 -15.35 -14.24 -10.71
C GLU A 290 -15.33 -14.04 -9.18
N ARG A 291 -14.51 -13.10 -8.66
CA ARG A 291 -14.36 -12.74 -7.24
C ARG A 291 -13.99 -13.96 -6.36
N LYS A 292 -13.04 -14.78 -6.84
CA LYS A 292 -12.64 -16.06 -6.20
C LYS A 292 -11.19 -16.15 -5.77
N GLN A 293 -10.31 -15.35 -6.33
CA GLN A 293 -8.86 -15.54 -6.23
C GLN A 293 -8.15 -14.40 -5.50
N ASN A 294 -8.38 -13.15 -5.87
CA ASN A 294 -7.73 -12.02 -5.22
C ASN A 294 -8.41 -11.66 -3.90
N VAL A 295 -8.17 -12.48 -2.88
CA VAL A 295 -8.69 -12.25 -1.52
C VAL A 295 -8.20 -10.92 -0.95
N PHE A 296 -6.98 -10.51 -1.29
CA PHE A 296 -6.44 -9.22 -0.82
C PHE A 296 -7.25 -8.05 -1.37
N GLY A 297 -7.61 -8.04 -2.65
CA GLY A 297 -8.49 -7.01 -3.22
C GLY A 297 -9.87 -6.96 -2.55
N LEU A 298 -10.44 -8.13 -2.21
CA LEU A 298 -11.71 -8.18 -1.46
C LEU A 298 -11.57 -7.61 -0.05
N MET A 299 -10.46 -7.90 0.66
CA MET A 299 -10.19 -7.32 1.98
C MET A 299 -9.90 -5.82 1.89
N MET A 300 -9.20 -5.37 0.84
CA MET A 300 -8.93 -3.95 0.62
C MET A 300 -10.25 -3.19 0.36
N SER A 301 -11.17 -3.78 -0.42
CA SER A 301 -12.50 -3.21 -0.63
C SER A 301 -13.29 -3.05 0.69
N LEU A 302 -13.18 -4.03 1.62
CA LEU A 302 -13.74 -3.88 2.98
C LEU A 302 -12.99 -2.84 3.81
N ASN A 303 -11.69 -2.66 3.58
CA ASN A 303 -10.94 -1.57 4.21
C ASN A 303 -11.44 -0.21 3.76
N MET A 304 -11.86 -0.06 2.50
CA MET A 304 -12.49 1.17 2.01
C MET A 304 -13.83 1.45 2.71
N LEU A 305 -14.65 0.44 2.99
CA LEU A 305 -15.84 0.61 3.84
C LEU A 305 -15.48 1.19 5.22
N ILE A 306 -14.39 0.71 5.83
CA ILE A 306 -13.94 1.19 7.15
C ILE A 306 -13.38 2.62 7.08
N GLU A 307 -12.62 2.94 6.03
CA GLU A 307 -11.89 4.21 5.92
C GLU A 307 -12.67 5.33 5.23
N THR A 308 -13.46 5.03 4.18
CA THR A 308 -14.09 6.02 3.31
C THR A 308 -15.61 5.87 3.18
N ALA A 309 -16.20 4.81 3.71
CA ALA A 309 -17.58 4.37 3.66
C ALA A 309 -18.04 3.88 2.28
N ASP A 310 -17.90 4.67 1.23
CA ASP A 310 -18.45 4.39 -0.10
C ASP A 310 -17.40 4.06 -1.17
N GLY A 311 -16.11 4.06 -0.80
CA GLY A 311 -15.03 3.54 -1.62
C GLY A 311 -15.06 2.01 -1.72
N PHE A 312 -14.52 1.48 -2.81
CA PHE A 312 -14.43 0.03 -3.04
C PHE A 312 -13.43 -0.33 -4.13
N ASP A 313 -12.78 -1.50 -4.00
CA ASP A 313 -12.00 -2.11 -5.07
C ASP A 313 -12.94 -2.81 -6.07
N TYR A 314 -12.50 -2.94 -7.31
CA TYR A 314 -13.31 -3.33 -8.44
C TYR A 314 -12.65 -4.43 -9.27
N THR A 315 -13.44 -5.06 -10.14
CA THR A 315 -12.96 -6.05 -11.10
C THR A 315 -12.45 -5.40 -12.39
N PHE A 316 -11.72 -6.18 -13.20
CA PHE A 316 -11.35 -5.73 -14.54
C PHE A 316 -12.59 -5.45 -15.42
N ASP A 317 -13.65 -6.22 -15.25
CA ASP A 317 -14.90 -6.03 -16.01
C ASP A 317 -15.60 -4.72 -15.61
N ASP A 318 -15.58 -4.34 -14.33
CA ASP A 318 -16.09 -3.04 -13.87
C ASP A 318 -15.31 -1.90 -14.53
N PHE A 319 -13.97 -1.95 -14.46
CA PHE A 319 -13.11 -0.95 -15.10
C PHE A 319 -13.35 -0.87 -16.61
N ASN A 320 -13.46 -2.00 -17.31
CA ASN A 320 -13.72 -2.06 -18.75
C ASN A 320 -15.09 -1.46 -19.09
N LYS A 321 -16.11 -1.68 -18.27
CA LYS A 321 -17.44 -1.06 -18.42
C LYS A 321 -17.35 0.46 -18.30
N TRP A 322 -16.69 0.98 -17.27
CA TRP A 322 -16.51 2.41 -17.04
C TRP A 322 -15.69 3.06 -18.17
N ALA A 323 -14.59 2.45 -18.56
CA ALA A 323 -13.75 2.93 -19.65
C ALA A 323 -14.55 3.06 -20.99
N LYS A 324 -15.35 2.06 -21.32
CA LYS A 324 -16.23 2.09 -22.51
C LYS A 324 -17.30 3.19 -22.41
N GLN A 325 -17.91 3.36 -21.26
CA GLN A 325 -18.90 4.41 -21.02
C GLN A 325 -18.33 5.81 -21.25
N ILE A 326 -17.07 6.05 -20.89
CA ILE A 326 -16.36 7.31 -21.06
C ILE A 326 -15.92 7.52 -22.53
N GLY A 327 -15.67 6.45 -23.27
CA GLY A 327 -15.31 6.54 -24.68
C GLY A 327 -13.91 6.03 -25.01
N PHE A 328 -13.22 5.34 -24.07
CA PHE A 328 -11.99 4.64 -24.37
C PHE A 328 -12.23 3.50 -25.36
N LYS A 329 -11.30 3.32 -26.31
CA LYS A 329 -11.41 2.36 -27.43
C LYS A 329 -11.23 0.92 -27.01
N SER A 330 -10.31 0.68 -26.05
CA SER A 330 -9.98 -0.66 -25.57
C SER A 330 -9.37 -0.59 -24.17
N THR A 331 -9.36 -1.73 -23.50
CA THR A 331 -8.74 -1.91 -22.18
C THR A 331 -7.83 -3.13 -22.16
N SER A 332 -6.85 -3.13 -21.29
CA SER A 332 -6.03 -4.30 -20.97
C SER A 332 -5.64 -4.30 -19.49
N SER A 333 -5.03 -5.39 -19.02
CA SER A 333 -4.48 -5.47 -17.68
C SER A 333 -3.05 -5.97 -17.70
N LEU A 334 -2.25 -5.53 -16.72
CA LEU A 334 -0.85 -5.90 -16.54
C LEU A 334 -0.61 -6.24 -15.08
N GLY A 335 -0.28 -7.50 -14.79
CA GLY A 335 0.10 -7.92 -13.42
C GLY A 335 1.40 -7.25 -12.97
N LEU A 336 1.40 -6.64 -11.79
CA LEU A 336 2.56 -5.96 -11.22
C LEU A 336 3.26 -6.84 -10.19
N THR A 337 3.09 -6.57 -8.91
CA THR A 337 3.64 -7.38 -7.81
C THR A 337 2.52 -7.84 -6.87
N GLY A 338 2.64 -9.07 -6.37
CA GLY A 338 1.64 -9.62 -5.45
C GLY A 338 0.21 -9.53 -6.00
N PRO A 339 -0.75 -8.98 -5.23
CA PRO A 339 -2.15 -8.88 -5.63
C PRO A 339 -2.47 -7.68 -6.54
N THR A 340 -1.48 -6.82 -6.82
CA THR A 340 -1.67 -5.54 -7.53
C THR A 340 -1.54 -5.71 -9.04
N SER A 341 -2.41 -5.04 -9.77
CA SER A 341 -2.38 -4.95 -11.24
C SER A 341 -2.54 -3.51 -11.71
N ALA A 342 -2.02 -3.21 -12.89
CA ALA A 342 -2.38 -2.04 -13.65
C ALA A 342 -3.54 -2.40 -14.60
N VAL A 343 -4.63 -1.63 -14.55
CA VAL A 343 -5.70 -1.68 -15.55
C VAL A 343 -5.58 -0.46 -16.44
N ILE A 344 -5.62 -0.69 -17.74
CA ILE A 344 -5.17 0.24 -18.77
C ILE A 344 -6.31 0.50 -19.73
N ALA A 345 -6.60 1.79 -20.01
CA ALA A 345 -7.60 2.21 -20.98
C ALA A 345 -6.95 3.08 -22.07
N TYR A 346 -7.20 2.77 -23.32
CA TYR A 346 -6.61 3.41 -24.51
C TYR A 346 -7.62 4.35 -25.18
N LYS A 347 -7.25 5.64 -25.35
CA LYS A 347 -8.08 6.66 -26.02
C LYS A 347 -7.98 6.64 -27.53
#